data_1620a5cd6f11a273db6582c5a339cc1e
#
_entry.id   1620a5cd6f11a273db6582c5a339cc1e
#
_cell.length_a   1.000
_cell.length_b   1.000
_cell.length_c   1.000
_cell.angle_alpha   90.00
_cell.angle_beta   90.00
_cell.angle_gamma   90.00
#
_symmetry.space_group_name_H-M   'P 1'
#
loop_
_entity.id
_entity.type
_entity.pdbx_description
1 polymer ?
#
loop_
_entity_poly.entity_id
_entity_poly.type
_entity_poly.pdbx_seq_one_letter_code
_entity_poly.pdbx_strand_id
1 'polypeptide(L)'
;MLLKIIIVIACVILVYIIWQWQELKKFARTDYEIKSGKVQREYKAAVLADLHGFQYGKDNIRLLDAIRSGQPDLILIPGDMVVSRKSDTYETALKILEELCRIAPVYYSYGNHESRAHIRKSEYQEKFFAFENKVKELGIHVLHNETEAFGELAVTGLEIPLSCYKK
;
A
#
# COMPACT_ATOMS: atom_id res chain seq x y z
N MET A 1 22.04 -43.50 -14.30
CA MET A 1 20.63 -43.39 -13.80
C MET A 1 20.49 -42.21 -12.83
N LEU A 2 21.29 -42.14 -11.79
CA LEU A 2 21.22 -41.07 -10.76
C LEU A 2 21.34 -39.65 -11.32
N LEU A 3 22.30 -39.40 -12.23
CA LEU A 3 22.48 -38.06 -12.85
C LEU A 3 21.24 -37.59 -13.61
N LYS A 4 20.56 -38.48 -14.35
CA LYS A 4 19.31 -38.14 -15.07
C LYS A 4 18.19 -37.75 -14.10
N ILE A 5 18.09 -38.45 -12.97
CA ILE A 5 17.10 -38.13 -11.92
C ILE A 5 17.39 -36.76 -11.31
N ILE A 6 18.65 -36.48 -11.00
CA ILE A 6 19.07 -35.17 -10.46
C ILE A 6 18.72 -34.02 -11.42
N ILE A 7 18.98 -34.22 -12.73
CA ILE A 7 18.66 -33.19 -13.75
C ILE A 7 17.15 -32.96 -13.80
N VAL A 8 16.34 -34.01 -13.80
CA VAL A 8 14.88 -33.86 -13.82
C VAL A 8 14.37 -33.11 -12.59
N ILE A 9 14.86 -33.43 -11.39
CA ILE A 9 14.51 -32.75 -10.16
C ILE A 9 14.91 -31.27 -10.25
N ALA A 10 16.12 -30.96 -10.71
CA ALA A 10 16.58 -29.57 -10.88
C ALA A 10 15.71 -28.78 -11.86
N CYS A 11 15.29 -29.40 -12.98
CA CYS A 11 14.38 -28.76 -13.93
C CYS A 11 13.00 -28.48 -13.31
N VAL A 12 12.45 -29.41 -12.56
CA VAL A 12 11.16 -29.21 -11.86
C VAL A 12 11.25 -28.07 -10.83
N ILE A 13 12.33 -28.03 -10.05
CA ILE A 13 12.56 -26.96 -9.08
C ILE A 13 12.69 -25.60 -9.80
N LEU A 14 13.42 -25.54 -10.91
CA LEU A 14 13.58 -24.30 -11.68
C LEU A 14 12.25 -23.81 -12.24
N VAL A 15 11.45 -24.71 -12.82
CA VAL A 15 10.10 -24.36 -13.33
C VAL A 15 9.21 -23.84 -12.19
N TYR A 16 9.26 -24.50 -11.03
CA TYR A 16 8.51 -24.07 -9.84
C TYR A 16 8.94 -22.68 -9.37
N ILE A 17 10.25 -22.39 -9.32
CA ILE A 17 10.78 -21.08 -8.94
C ILE A 17 10.32 -20.00 -9.92
N ILE A 18 10.40 -20.27 -11.23
CA ILE A 18 9.95 -19.33 -12.27
C ILE A 18 8.45 -19.08 -12.13
N TRP A 19 7.66 -20.11 -11.90
CA TRP A 19 6.21 -19.99 -11.69
C TRP A 19 5.90 -19.16 -10.45
N GLN A 20 6.53 -19.43 -9.30
CA GLN A 20 6.39 -18.65 -8.07
C GLN A 20 6.77 -17.19 -8.28
N TRP A 21 7.87 -16.93 -8.99
CA TRP A 21 8.30 -15.57 -9.27
C TRP A 21 7.30 -14.79 -10.14
N GLN A 22 6.64 -15.46 -11.08
CA GLN A 22 5.56 -14.85 -11.87
C GLN A 22 4.31 -14.61 -11.02
N GLU A 23 3.98 -15.54 -10.11
CA GLU A 23 2.81 -15.43 -9.23
C GLU A 23 2.93 -14.26 -8.26
N LEU A 24 4.12 -14.05 -7.68
CA LEU A 24 4.41 -12.91 -6.82
C LEU A 24 4.24 -11.54 -7.50
N LYS A 25 4.25 -11.49 -8.83
CA LYS A 25 4.01 -10.26 -9.60
C LYS A 25 2.55 -10.00 -9.92
N LYS A 26 1.66 -10.85 -9.47
CA LYS A 26 0.22 -10.69 -9.65
C LYS A 26 -0.39 -10.09 -8.40
N PHE A 27 -1.49 -9.38 -8.58
CA PHE A 27 -2.40 -9.00 -7.51
C PHE A 27 -3.82 -9.38 -7.94
N ALA A 28 -4.70 -9.53 -6.98
CA ALA A 28 -6.13 -9.71 -7.22
C ALA A 28 -6.88 -8.51 -6.68
N ARG A 29 -7.88 -8.04 -7.43
CA ARG A 29 -8.87 -7.10 -6.93
C ARG A 29 -9.99 -7.91 -6.27
N THR A 30 -10.39 -7.50 -5.08
CA THR A 30 -11.57 -8.04 -4.40
C THR A 30 -12.55 -6.91 -4.19
N ASP A 31 -13.79 -7.10 -4.58
CA ASP A 31 -14.85 -6.10 -4.42
C ASP A 31 -15.74 -6.49 -3.24
N TYR A 32 -16.00 -5.52 -2.36
CA TYR A 32 -16.91 -5.65 -1.22
C TYR A 32 -18.03 -4.63 -1.35
N GLU A 33 -19.25 -5.03 -1.03
CA GLU A 33 -20.40 -4.14 -0.94
C GLU A 33 -20.83 -4.01 0.52
N ILE A 34 -20.92 -2.78 1.02
CA ILE A 34 -21.40 -2.47 2.38
C ILE A 34 -22.65 -1.61 2.25
N LYS A 35 -23.80 -2.12 2.70
CA LYS A 35 -25.07 -1.39 2.68
C LYS A 35 -25.28 -0.65 4.00
N SER A 36 -25.63 0.64 3.90
CA SER A 36 -25.94 1.47 5.05
C SER A 36 -27.09 2.42 4.72
N GLY A 37 -28.07 2.49 5.60
CA GLY A 37 -29.15 3.48 5.50
C GLY A 37 -28.76 4.90 5.94
N LYS A 38 -27.49 5.10 6.32
CA LYS A 38 -26.98 6.41 6.76
C LYS A 38 -26.42 7.27 5.63
N VAL A 39 -26.26 6.69 4.43
CA VAL A 39 -25.76 7.41 3.24
C VAL A 39 -26.84 7.41 2.17
N GLN A 40 -26.96 8.52 1.44
CA GLN A 40 -27.98 8.73 0.43
C GLN A 40 -27.51 8.37 -0.99
N ARG A 41 -26.19 8.25 -1.19
CA ARG A 41 -25.62 7.88 -2.48
C ARG A 41 -24.60 6.75 -2.33
N GLU A 42 -24.30 6.11 -3.45
CA GLU A 42 -23.18 5.16 -3.54
C GLU A 42 -21.84 5.90 -3.49
N TYR A 43 -20.89 5.32 -2.74
CA TYR A 43 -19.50 5.74 -2.70
C TYR A 43 -18.62 4.55 -3.05
N LYS A 44 -17.65 4.75 -3.92
CA LYS A 44 -16.64 3.76 -4.30
C LYS A 44 -15.30 4.11 -3.66
N ALA A 45 -14.83 3.30 -2.75
CA ALA A 45 -13.50 3.44 -2.15
C ALA A 45 -12.54 2.39 -2.71
N ALA A 46 -11.40 2.82 -3.22
CA ALA A 46 -10.28 1.90 -3.45
C ALA A 46 -9.45 1.81 -2.17
N VAL A 47 -9.15 0.58 -1.73
CA VAL A 47 -8.32 0.34 -0.54
C VAL A 47 -7.00 -0.29 -0.97
N LEU A 48 -5.88 0.30 -0.56
CA LEU A 48 -4.53 -0.14 -0.91
C LEU A 48 -3.64 -0.15 0.33
N ALA A 49 -3.15 -1.32 0.73
CA ALA A 49 -2.29 -1.50 1.89
C ALA A 49 -1.08 -2.39 1.58
N ASP A 50 -0.09 -2.37 2.46
CA ASP A 50 1.01 -3.35 2.51
C ASP A 50 1.84 -3.46 1.21
N LEU A 51 2.03 -2.36 0.49
CA LEU A 51 2.88 -2.36 -0.71
C LEU A 51 4.36 -2.57 -0.38
N HIS A 52 4.83 -2.06 0.77
CA HIS A 52 6.24 -2.18 1.20
C HIS A 52 7.26 -1.81 0.10
N GLY A 53 6.91 -0.85 -0.75
CA GLY A 53 7.70 -0.44 -1.90
C GLY A 53 7.71 -1.44 -3.06
N PHE A 54 6.86 -2.47 -3.04
CA PHE A 54 6.72 -3.41 -4.16
C PHE A 54 6.05 -2.74 -5.36
N GLN A 55 6.41 -3.18 -6.58
CA GLN A 55 5.89 -2.64 -7.82
C GLN A 55 5.21 -3.73 -8.67
N TYR A 56 3.97 -3.49 -9.05
CA TYR A 56 3.20 -4.33 -9.96
C TYR A 56 3.36 -3.84 -11.41
N GLY A 57 4.45 -4.28 -12.06
CA GLY A 57 4.90 -3.79 -13.35
C GLY A 57 5.76 -2.53 -13.22
N LYS A 58 6.18 -1.97 -14.35
CA LYS A 58 6.96 -0.74 -14.35
C LYS A 58 6.11 0.41 -13.80
N ASP A 59 6.63 1.11 -12.79
CA ASP A 59 6.01 2.27 -12.15
C ASP A 59 4.57 2.00 -11.67
N ASN A 60 4.28 0.77 -11.27
CA ASN A 60 2.96 0.32 -10.80
C ASN A 60 1.81 0.48 -11.82
N ILE A 61 2.10 0.59 -13.12
CA ILE A 61 1.07 0.87 -14.15
C ILE A 61 -0.12 -0.10 -14.07
N ARG A 62 0.14 -1.39 -13.85
CA ARG A 62 -0.92 -2.41 -13.78
C ARG A 62 -1.85 -2.19 -12.59
N LEU A 63 -1.30 -1.80 -11.44
CA LEU A 63 -2.07 -1.51 -10.23
C LEU A 63 -2.87 -0.21 -10.40
N LEU A 64 -2.23 0.84 -10.92
CA LEU A 64 -2.87 2.12 -11.19
C LEU A 64 -4.02 1.98 -12.20
N ASP A 65 -3.85 1.19 -13.26
CA ASP A 65 -4.92 0.94 -14.23
C ASP A 65 -6.10 0.19 -13.62
N ALA A 66 -5.82 -0.78 -12.73
CA ALA A 66 -6.88 -1.49 -12.01
C ALA A 66 -7.67 -0.55 -11.07
N ILE A 67 -6.99 0.39 -10.39
CA ILE A 67 -7.62 1.40 -9.53
C ILE A 67 -8.45 2.37 -10.39
N ARG A 68 -7.88 2.91 -11.48
CA ARG A 68 -8.59 3.82 -12.41
C ARG A 68 -9.85 3.18 -12.99
N SER A 69 -9.77 1.89 -13.36
CA SER A 69 -10.92 1.16 -13.91
C SER A 69 -12.09 1.02 -12.91
N GLY A 70 -11.79 1.06 -11.62
CA GLY A 70 -12.79 1.07 -10.55
C GLY A 70 -13.53 2.39 -10.41
N GLN A 71 -13.01 3.48 -10.96
CA GLN A 71 -13.55 4.84 -10.83
C GLN A 71 -13.87 5.20 -9.37
N PRO A 72 -12.89 5.12 -8.44
CA PRO A 72 -13.13 5.40 -7.04
C PRO A 72 -13.44 6.88 -6.79
N ASP A 73 -14.35 7.16 -5.87
CA ASP A 73 -14.59 8.50 -5.34
C ASP A 73 -13.48 8.93 -4.37
N LEU A 74 -12.87 7.96 -3.67
CA LEU A 74 -11.75 8.19 -2.74
C LEU A 74 -10.84 6.96 -2.70
N ILE A 75 -9.60 7.18 -2.24
CA ILE A 75 -8.60 6.12 -2.04
C ILE A 75 -8.21 6.10 -0.57
N LEU A 76 -8.29 4.92 0.04
CA LEU A 76 -7.93 4.70 1.44
C LEU A 76 -6.63 3.89 1.51
N ILE A 77 -5.66 4.40 2.24
CA ILE A 77 -4.38 3.74 2.47
C ILE A 77 -4.21 3.49 3.97
N PRO A 78 -4.54 2.28 4.46
CA PRO A 78 -4.39 1.95 5.88
C PRO A 78 -2.95 1.66 6.33
N GLY A 79 -1.94 2.02 5.52
CA GLY A 79 -0.53 2.00 5.88
C GLY A 79 0.31 0.95 5.18
N ASP A 80 1.55 0.80 5.67
CA ASP A 80 2.59 -0.13 5.21
C ASP A 80 2.93 0.01 3.72
N MET A 81 2.91 1.24 3.22
CA MET A 81 3.38 1.60 1.88
C MET A 81 4.90 1.51 1.77
N VAL A 82 5.59 1.71 2.88
CA VAL A 82 7.06 1.76 2.98
C VAL A 82 7.60 0.71 3.95
N VAL A 83 8.91 0.47 3.91
CA VAL A 83 9.62 -0.33 4.90
C VAL A 83 10.47 0.58 5.77
N SER A 84 10.27 0.59 7.08
CA SER A 84 10.85 1.53 8.05
C SER A 84 12.38 1.70 7.97
N ARG A 85 13.12 0.68 7.51
CA ARG A 85 14.59 0.68 7.41
C ARG A 85 15.11 0.61 5.98
N LYS A 86 14.26 0.87 4.98
CA LYS A 86 14.62 0.83 3.55
C LYS A 86 14.14 2.11 2.88
N SER A 87 15.00 3.12 2.85
CA SER A 87 14.67 4.44 2.30
C SER A 87 14.42 4.45 0.79
N ASP A 88 14.88 3.43 0.05
CA ASP A 88 14.55 3.23 -1.36
C ASP A 88 13.05 2.98 -1.59
N THR A 89 12.37 2.39 -0.59
CA THR A 89 10.91 2.20 -0.65
C THR A 89 10.14 3.52 -0.56
N TYR A 90 10.72 4.58 0.02
CA TYR A 90 10.09 5.89 0.16
C TYR A 90 9.90 6.59 -1.19
N GLU A 91 10.91 6.54 -2.07
CA GLU A 91 10.80 7.09 -3.42
C GLU A 91 9.77 6.33 -4.26
N THR A 92 9.77 5.00 -4.13
CA THR A 92 8.78 4.15 -4.81
C THR A 92 7.36 4.46 -4.36
N ALA A 93 7.15 4.63 -3.03
CA ALA A 93 5.87 5.00 -2.46
C ALA A 93 5.42 6.39 -2.93
N LEU A 94 6.32 7.39 -2.94
CA LEU A 94 5.98 8.73 -3.42
C LEU A 94 5.49 8.74 -4.87
N LYS A 95 6.15 7.99 -5.76
CA LYS A 95 5.73 7.90 -7.17
C LYS A 95 4.31 7.37 -7.33
N ILE A 96 3.98 6.30 -6.62
CA ILE A 96 2.61 5.76 -6.72
C ILE A 96 1.60 6.69 -6.04
N LEU A 97 1.93 7.30 -4.90
CA LEU A 97 1.07 8.24 -4.20
C LEU A 97 0.74 9.46 -5.07
N GLU A 98 1.72 10.01 -5.79
CA GLU A 98 1.50 11.09 -6.76
C GLU A 98 0.50 10.70 -7.85
N GLU A 99 0.63 9.49 -8.41
CA GLU A 99 -0.32 9.00 -9.42
C GLU A 99 -1.71 8.72 -8.84
N LEU A 100 -1.80 8.25 -7.58
CA LEU A 100 -3.08 8.04 -6.91
C LEU A 100 -3.83 9.36 -6.67
N CYS A 101 -3.14 10.44 -6.31
CA CYS A 101 -3.73 11.78 -6.16
C CYS A 101 -4.35 12.31 -7.45
N ARG A 102 -3.89 11.85 -8.63
CA ARG A 102 -4.49 12.20 -9.93
C ARG A 102 -5.77 11.42 -10.23
N ILE A 103 -6.06 10.37 -9.48
CA ILE A 103 -7.25 9.52 -9.67
C ILE A 103 -8.38 9.99 -8.77
N ALA A 104 -8.14 10.13 -7.45
CA ALA A 104 -9.13 10.55 -6.46
C ALA A 104 -8.45 11.07 -5.19
N PRO A 105 -9.16 11.77 -4.30
CA PRO A 105 -8.65 12.15 -2.98
C PRO A 105 -8.11 10.95 -2.21
N VAL A 106 -6.91 11.10 -1.61
CA VAL A 106 -6.21 10.03 -0.91
C VAL A 106 -6.21 10.30 0.59
N TYR A 107 -6.64 9.32 1.37
CA TYR A 107 -6.58 9.31 2.83
C TYR A 107 -5.58 8.25 3.28
N TYR A 108 -4.57 8.67 4.03
CA TYR A 108 -3.45 7.82 4.43
C TYR A 108 -3.33 7.78 5.95
N SER A 109 -3.34 6.59 6.52
CA SER A 109 -3.04 6.32 7.92
C SER A 109 -1.76 5.50 8.02
N TYR A 110 -1.05 5.59 9.16
CA TYR A 110 0.19 4.85 9.34
C TYR A 110 -0.07 3.38 9.67
N GLY A 111 0.67 2.52 8.97
CA GLY A 111 0.88 1.14 9.37
C GLY A 111 2.01 1.01 10.40
N ASN A 112 2.38 -0.22 10.70
CA ASN A 112 3.44 -0.49 11.68
C ASN A 112 4.83 -0.06 11.22
N HIS A 113 5.08 -0.02 9.91
CA HIS A 113 6.36 0.42 9.33
C HIS A 113 6.51 1.92 9.40
N GLU A 114 5.50 2.69 9.05
CA GLU A 114 5.48 4.14 9.18
C GLU A 114 5.61 4.56 10.64
N SER A 115 4.77 4.02 11.53
CA SER A 115 4.83 4.29 12.97
C SER A 115 6.20 3.98 13.57
N ARG A 116 6.84 2.90 13.13
CA ARG A 116 8.19 2.55 13.57
C ARG A 116 9.25 3.52 13.07
N ALA A 117 9.14 3.99 11.82
CA ALA A 117 10.04 4.97 11.26
C ALA A 117 9.85 6.34 11.92
N HIS A 118 8.62 6.71 12.25
CA HIS A 118 8.26 7.97 12.91
C HIS A 118 8.83 8.07 14.33
N ILE A 119 8.73 6.98 15.14
CA ILE A 119 9.07 7.01 16.58
C ILE A 119 10.56 6.76 16.83
N ARG A 120 11.23 5.96 16.04
CA ARG A 120 12.63 5.57 16.28
C ARG A 120 13.61 6.67 15.88
N LYS A 121 14.32 7.25 16.86
CA LYS A 121 15.46 8.14 16.63
C LYS A 121 16.56 7.39 15.84
N SER A 122 16.69 7.66 14.56
CA SER A 122 17.66 7.05 13.66
C SER A 122 17.78 7.90 12.39
N GLU A 123 18.78 7.64 11.56
CA GLU A 123 18.92 8.25 10.23
C GLU A 123 17.67 8.03 9.33
N TYR A 124 16.92 6.96 9.57
CA TYR A 124 15.69 6.66 8.84
C TYR A 124 14.53 7.57 9.26
N GLN A 125 14.54 8.11 10.48
CA GLN A 125 13.52 9.03 10.96
C GLN A 125 13.55 10.35 10.17
N GLU A 126 14.72 10.92 9.95
CA GLU A 126 14.86 12.16 9.16
C GLU A 126 14.38 11.95 7.72
N LYS A 127 14.76 10.82 7.11
CA LYS A 127 14.30 10.45 5.77
C LYS A 127 12.80 10.22 5.72
N PHE A 128 12.23 9.65 6.79
CA PHE A 128 10.79 9.45 6.91
C PHE A 128 10.03 10.78 7.04
N PHE A 129 10.52 11.72 7.83
CA PHE A 129 9.91 13.04 7.91
C PHE A 129 9.97 13.80 6.58
N ALA A 130 11.06 13.65 5.83
CA ALA A 130 11.14 14.21 4.48
C ALA A 130 10.13 13.57 3.52
N PHE A 131 9.91 12.26 3.65
CA PHE A 131 8.87 11.53 2.93
C PHE A 131 7.47 12.03 3.32
N GLU A 132 7.17 12.12 4.61
CA GLU A 132 5.88 12.58 5.13
C GLU A 132 5.53 13.99 4.67
N ASN A 133 6.52 14.90 4.68
CA ASN A 133 6.32 16.26 4.17
C ASN A 133 5.93 16.26 2.70
N LYS A 134 6.61 15.47 1.87
CA LYS A 134 6.24 15.33 0.45
C LYS A 134 4.84 14.74 0.27
N VAL A 135 4.46 13.75 1.09
CA VAL A 135 3.10 13.19 1.07
C VAL A 135 2.05 14.27 1.36
N LYS A 136 2.31 15.14 2.33
CA LYS A 136 1.43 16.28 2.65
C LYS A 136 1.41 17.33 1.53
N GLU A 137 2.55 17.62 0.91
CA GLU A 137 2.66 18.53 -0.25
C GLU A 137 1.87 18.05 -1.47
N LEU A 138 1.68 16.73 -1.63
CA LEU A 138 0.81 16.14 -2.65
C LEU A 138 -0.70 16.35 -2.37
N GLY A 139 -1.06 16.92 -1.22
CA GLY A 139 -2.45 17.11 -0.81
C GLY A 139 -3.10 15.84 -0.26
N ILE A 140 -2.31 14.85 0.16
CA ILE A 140 -2.81 13.64 0.80
C ILE A 140 -3.24 13.95 2.23
N HIS A 141 -4.43 13.49 2.61
CA HIS A 141 -4.97 13.58 3.96
C HIS A 141 -4.31 12.53 4.85
N VAL A 142 -3.28 12.93 5.61
CA VAL A 142 -2.57 12.03 6.54
C VAL A 142 -3.29 12.08 7.89
N LEU A 143 -3.91 10.97 8.28
CA LEU A 143 -4.76 10.88 9.48
C LEU A 143 -4.04 10.16 10.62
N HIS A 144 -3.73 10.89 11.70
CA HIS A 144 -3.08 10.39 12.92
C HIS A 144 -4.07 10.36 14.09
N ASN A 145 -4.90 9.33 14.20
CA ASN A 145 -6.03 9.26 15.12
C ASN A 145 -7.02 10.42 14.91
N GLU A 146 -7.13 10.87 13.68
CA GLU A 146 -7.96 11.97 13.25
C GLU A 146 -9.08 11.47 12.35
N THR A 147 -10.14 12.26 12.26
CA THR A 147 -11.30 11.98 11.42
C THR A 147 -11.57 13.16 10.51
N GLU A 148 -11.70 12.92 9.22
CA GLU A 148 -12.12 13.90 8.24
C GLU A 148 -13.40 13.48 7.53
N ALA A 149 -14.18 14.44 7.09
CA ALA A 149 -15.40 14.21 6.34
C ALA A 149 -15.10 14.11 4.83
N PHE A 150 -15.71 13.11 4.18
CA PHE A 150 -15.77 13.01 2.72
C PHE A 150 -17.24 12.85 2.30
N GLY A 151 -17.89 13.95 1.94
CA GLY A 151 -19.32 13.94 1.71
C GLY A 151 -20.10 13.51 2.95
N GLU A 152 -20.84 12.40 2.85
CA GLU A 152 -21.60 11.82 3.98
C GLU A 152 -20.77 10.81 4.80
N LEU A 153 -19.52 10.53 4.39
CA LEU A 153 -18.65 9.57 5.06
C LEU A 153 -17.75 10.30 6.08
N ALA A 154 -17.44 9.62 7.17
CA ALA A 154 -16.37 9.98 8.09
C ALA A 154 -15.21 9.01 7.88
N VAL A 155 -14.05 9.52 7.44
CA VAL A 155 -12.83 8.75 7.25
C VAL A 155 -11.95 8.94 8.48
N THR A 156 -11.68 7.85 9.21
CA THR A 156 -10.85 7.88 10.43
C THR A 156 -9.58 7.08 10.20
N GLY A 157 -8.43 7.71 10.41
CA GLY A 157 -7.14 7.03 10.50
C GLY A 157 -6.86 6.62 11.94
N LEU A 158 -6.77 5.32 12.21
CA LEU A 158 -6.47 4.78 13.52
C LEU A 158 -5.03 4.27 13.59
N GLU A 159 -4.24 4.83 14.50
CA GLU A 159 -2.91 4.33 14.82
C GLU A 159 -2.94 3.38 16.02
N ILE A 160 -2.44 2.17 15.80
CA ILE A 160 -2.32 1.18 16.86
C ILE A 160 -0.92 1.29 17.47
N PRO A 161 -0.76 1.48 18.80
CA PRO A 161 0.55 1.55 19.44
C PRO A 161 1.40 0.31 19.15
N LEU A 162 2.72 0.51 18.91
CA LEU A 162 3.65 -0.58 18.60
C LEU A 162 3.69 -1.69 19.65
N SER A 163 3.32 -1.39 20.89
CA SER A 163 3.18 -2.37 21.98
C SER A 163 2.09 -3.41 21.71
N CYS A 164 1.06 -3.06 20.94
CA CYS A 164 -0.04 -3.96 20.61
C CYS A 164 0.35 -5.01 19.55
N TYR A 165 1.45 -4.77 18.81
CA TYR A 165 2.00 -5.73 17.83
C TYR A 165 2.95 -6.77 18.45
N LYS A 166 3.28 -6.63 19.75
CA LYS A 166 4.09 -7.62 20.46
C LYS A 166 3.16 -8.67 21.06
N LYS A 167 3.26 -9.88 20.56
CA LYS A 167 2.78 -11.07 21.27
C LYS A 167 3.85 -11.58 22.20
#